data_39e1758e889594f76b40c690535eabcd
#
_entry.id   39e1758e889594f76b40c690535eabcd
#
_cell.length_a   1.000
_cell.length_b   1.000
_cell.length_c   1.000
_cell.angle_alpha   90.00
_cell.angle_beta   90.00
_cell.angle_gamma   90.00
#
_symmetry.space_group_name_H-M   'P 1'
#
loop_
_entity.id
_entity.type
_entity.pdbx_description
1 polymer ?
#
loop_
_entity_poly.entity_id
_entity_poly.type
_entity_poly.pdbx_seq_one_letter_code
_entity_poly.pdbx_strand_id
1 'polypeptide(L)'
;MSHIECVKNNGVSYLRLAESRYDKNKKHQKKIIIKNLGPLSKFDDGKPDFLKRFREKFKNGEIDFDGITYQNKVLPKYSYEFEFNSSNPLSNSITFKNVGYKFLEAVYEDLGISQAVRLLKSRSKIEYDIDGILKMLVFSRILDPKSKKKCFEDKNLFYGQITTTEDVNHVYKALDFLAVNSKKIQNRMNTKIKNSSIGRVTNLTYYDVTNYYFETMYGDDDVYELDENNEIVKDEKGQPIIVKKGFRKKGVSKEGKKEPIVQMGLFIDNNGIPVSHKLFPGNTQDKTTFKNVLENDVDEMDLGRIVVVADNGMNTQENKYLMVGKGNGYIVSKSVKKSWKKMGPWALDNTDYTEIKNSF
;
A
#
# COMPACT_ATOMS: atom_id res chain seq x y z
N MET A 1 -2.82 11.03 -28.23
CA MET A 1 -1.36 10.89 -28.41
C MET A 1 -0.68 12.14 -27.91
N SER A 2 0.38 11.98 -27.14
CA SER A 2 1.16 13.10 -26.63
C SER A 2 2.05 13.69 -27.73
N HIS A 3 2.27 14.98 -27.72
CA HIS A 3 3.10 15.69 -28.69
C HIS A 3 3.84 16.86 -28.03
N ILE A 4 4.97 17.24 -28.60
CA ILE A 4 5.74 18.40 -28.16
C ILE A 4 5.22 19.66 -28.81
N GLU A 5 4.80 20.61 -27.99
CA GLU A 5 4.33 21.92 -28.40
C GLU A 5 5.35 23.01 -28.04
N CYS A 6 5.54 23.95 -28.92
CA CYS A 6 6.33 25.14 -28.65
C CYS A 6 5.39 26.35 -28.52
N VAL A 7 5.49 27.05 -27.39
CA VAL A 7 4.64 28.22 -27.07
C VAL A 7 5.53 29.41 -26.75
N LYS A 8 5.19 30.57 -27.34
CA LYS A 8 5.87 31.85 -27.04
C LYS A 8 5.20 32.53 -25.85
N ASN A 9 5.99 32.93 -24.86
CA ASN A 9 5.52 33.76 -23.78
C ASN A 9 6.59 34.83 -23.49
N ASN A 10 6.17 36.11 -23.49
CA ASN A 10 7.06 37.26 -23.28
C ASN A 10 8.34 37.23 -24.14
N GLY A 11 8.21 36.87 -25.42
CA GLY A 11 9.34 36.79 -26.34
C GLY A 11 10.19 35.52 -26.26
N VAL A 12 10.03 34.74 -25.22
CA VAL A 12 10.77 33.48 -25.01
C VAL A 12 9.93 32.27 -25.44
N SER A 13 10.55 31.34 -26.18
CA SER A 13 9.92 30.11 -26.61
C SER A 13 10.10 29.00 -25.55
N TYR A 14 9.00 28.37 -25.19
CA TYR A 14 8.98 27.27 -24.21
C TYR A 14 8.44 26.00 -24.86
N LEU A 15 9.01 24.86 -24.48
CA LEU A 15 8.51 23.54 -24.86
C LEU A 15 7.61 22.99 -23.75
N ARG A 16 6.53 22.32 -24.18
CA ARG A 16 5.63 21.59 -23.32
C ARG A 16 5.15 20.31 -23.99
N LEU A 17 4.89 19.30 -23.18
CA LEU A 17 4.26 18.05 -23.58
C LEU A 17 2.75 18.20 -23.43
N ALA A 18 2.01 18.01 -24.51
CA ALA A 18 0.57 18.14 -24.54
C ALA A 18 -0.08 16.89 -25.15
N GLU A 19 -1.32 16.62 -24.77
CA GLU A 19 -2.15 15.57 -25.33
C GLU A 19 -3.48 16.14 -25.81
N SER A 20 -3.92 15.71 -26.99
CA SER A 20 -5.27 16.02 -27.45
C SER A 20 -6.19 14.84 -27.19
N ARG A 21 -7.23 15.05 -26.37
CA ARG A 21 -8.29 14.07 -26.10
C ARG A 21 -9.61 14.56 -26.64
N TYR A 22 -10.38 13.65 -27.20
CA TYR A 22 -11.73 13.97 -27.64
C TYR A 22 -12.69 13.97 -26.45
N ASP A 23 -13.33 15.11 -26.20
CA ASP A 23 -14.36 15.25 -25.17
C ASP A 23 -15.71 14.86 -25.79
N LYS A 24 -16.23 13.69 -25.42
CA LYS A 24 -17.49 13.16 -25.94
C LYS A 24 -18.70 14.04 -25.58
N ASN A 25 -18.66 14.74 -24.44
CA ASN A 25 -19.75 15.58 -23.99
C ASN A 25 -19.84 16.90 -24.73
N LYS A 26 -18.69 17.47 -25.09
CA LYS A 26 -18.58 18.76 -25.78
C LYS A 26 -18.35 18.60 -27.29
N LYS A 27 -18.23 17.37 -27.78
CA LYS A 27 -18.01 17.04 -29.22
C LYS A 27 -16.81 17.79 -29.86
N HIS A 28 -15.77 18.10 -29.07
CA HIS A 28 -14.57 18.76 -29.57
C HIS A 28 -13.29 18.16 -28.96
N GLN A 29 -12.15 18.41 -29.57
CA GLN A 29 -10.87 18.01 -29.03
C GLN A 29 -10.46 18.97 -27.90
N LYS A 30 -10.22 18.43 -26.71
CA LYS A 30 -9.67 19.16 -25.57
C LYS A 30 -8.17 18.90 -25.48
N LYS A 31 -7.38 19.98 -25.42
CA LYS A 31 -5.95 19.92 -25.21
C LYS A 31 -5.67 19.86 -23.69
N ILE A 32 -4.82 18.92 -23.29
CA ILE A 32 -4.36 18.76 -21.92
C ILE A 32 -2.84 18.94 -21.92
N ILE A 33 -2.32 19.84 -21.08
CA ILE A 33 -0.88 19.99 -20.88
C ILE A 33 -0.47 18.93 -19.85
N ILE A 34 0.42 18.02 -20.27
CA ILE A 34 0.92 16.94 -19.41
C ILE A 34 2.09 17.47 -18.58
N LYS A 35 3.04 18.19 -19.23
CA LYS A 35 4.25 18.68 -18.57
C LYS A 35 4.81 19.92 -19.29
N ASN A 36 5.32 20.87 -18.48
CA ASN A 36 6.14 21.96 -18.99
C ASN A 36 7.61 21.50 -19.00
N LEU A 37 8.24 21.52 -20.19
CA LEU A 37 9.61 21.06 -20.38
C LEU A 37 10.63 22.15 -20.09
N GLY A 38 10.24 23.42 -20.25
CA GLY A 38 11.11 24.57 -20.03
C GLY A 38 11.41 25.36 -21.31
N PRO A 39 12.33 26.34 -21.25
CA PRO A 39 12.67 27.15 -22.40
C PRO A 39 13.33 26.33 -23.53
N LEU A 40 13.00 26.70 -24.79
CA LEU A 40 13.53 26.02 -25.98
C LEU A 40 15.08 26.02 -25.98
N SER A 41 15.68 27.11 -25.54
CA SER A 41 17.14 27.28 -25.47
C SER A 41 17.86 26.21 -24.63
N LYS A 42 17.15 25.57 -23.72
CA LYS A 42 17.70 24.46 -22.89
C LYS A 42 17.92 23.17 -23.71
N PHE A 43 17.22 23.02 -24.80
CA PHE A 43 17.21 21.79 -25.62
C PHE A 43 17.84 22.01 -27.00
N ASP A 44 17.88 23.26 -27.46
CA ASP A 44 18.35 23.63 -28.80
C ASP A 44 19.85 23.32 -28.99
N ASP A 45 20.14 22.49 -29.97
CA ASP A 45 21.52 22.10 -30.33
C ASP A 45 22.18 23.03 -31.35
N GLY A 46 21.55 24.18 -31.67
CA GLY A 46 22.04 25.18 -32.57
C GLY A 46 22.01 24.78 -34.08
N LYS A 47 21.47 23.60 -34.41
CA LYS A 47 21.39 23.13 -35.79
C LYS A 47 20.04 23.48 -36.42
N PRO A 48 19.99 23.66 -37.75
CA PRO A 48 18.74 23.96 -38.46
C PRO A 48 17.64 22.93 -38.13
N ASP A 49 16.40 23.41 -38.12
CA ASP A 49 15.20 22.59 -37.88
C ASP A 49 15.20 21.77 -36.60
N PHE A 50 15.86 22.26 -35.53
CA PHE A 50 15.93 21.61 -34.25
C PHE A 50 14.57 21.09 -33.77
N LEU A 51 13.54 21.93 -33.75
CA LEU A 51 12.22 21.56 -33.23
C LEU A 51 11.57 20.41 -34.03
N LYS A 52 11.79 20.36 -35.35
CA LYS A 52 11.29 19.27 -36.21
C LYS A 52 12.00 17.96 -35.86
N ARG A 53 13.33 17.97 -35.80
CA ARG A 53 14.15 16.80 -35.40
C ARG A 53 13.83 16.32 -33.98
N PHE A 54 13.63 17.24 -33.05
CA PHE A 54 13.30 16.93 -31.66
C PHE A 54 11.92 16.25 -31.55
N ARG A 55 10.92 16.73 -32.33
CA ARG A 55 9.62 16.08 -32.41
C ARG A 55 9.68 14.70 -33.08
N GLU A 56 10.50 14.52 -34.10
CA GLU A 56 10.71 13.23 -34.75
C GLU A 56 11.36 12.22 -33.77
N LYS A 57 12.39 12.63 -33.05
CA LYS A 57 13.01 11.78 -31.98
C LYS A 57 11.99 11.34 -30.95
N PHE A 58 11.15 12.25 -30.47
CA PHE A 58 10.07 11.91 -29.55
C PHE A 58 9.06 10.94 -30.19
N LYS A 59 8.67 11.17 -31.41
CA LYS A 59 7.73 10.31 -32.17
C LYS A 59 8.30 8.90 -32.37
N ASN A 60 9.60 8.79 -32.62
CA ASN A 60 10.30 7.53 -32.85
C ASN A 60 10.63 6.80 -31.53
N GLY A 61 10.38 7.42 -30.37
CA GLY A 61 10.69 6.83 -29.06
C GLY A 61 12.16 6.94 -28.65
N GLU A 62 12.97 7.74 -29.36
CA GLU A 62 14.39 7.98 -29.06
C GLU A 62 14.57 8.88 -27.81
N ILE A 63 13.55 9.66 -27.48
CA ILE A 63 13.50 10.48 -26.27
C ILE A 63 12.15 10.32 -25.58
N ASP A 64 12.13 10.34 -24.27
CA ASP A 64 10.95 10.40 -23.44
C ASP A 64 11.06 11.52 -22.40
N PHE A 65 9.98 11.79 -21.70
CA PHE A 65 9.94 12.77 -20.61
C PHE A 65 9.34 12.12 -19.38
N ASP A 66 10.20 11.67 -18.47
CA ASP A 66 9.82 10.92 -17.25
C ASP A 66 8.99 9.66 -17.57
N GLY A 67 9.42 8.91 -18.60
CA GLY A 67 8.75 7.70 -19.06
C GLY A 67 7.51 7.94 -19.94
N ILE A 68 7.18 9.21 -20.30
CA ILE A 68 6.07 9.51 -21.20
C ILE A 68 6.57 9.52 -22.64
N THR A 69 6.15 8.53 -23.42
CA THR A 69 6.44 8.41 -24.84
C THR A 69 5.36 9.05 -25.71
N TYR A 70 5.61 9.15 -27.02
CA TYR A 70 4.66 9.65 -28.02
C TYR A 70 3.31 8.90 -28.00
N GLN A 71 3.32 7.62 -27.69
CA GLN A 71 2.11 6.78 -27.64
C GLN A 71 1.46 6.73 -26.25
N ASN A 72 1.88 7.57 -25.30
CA ASN A 72 1.51 7.50 -23.89
C ASN A 72 1.83 6.12 -23.25
N LYS A 73 2.75 5.37 -23.83
CA LYS A 73 3.30 4.22 -23.15
C LYS A 73 4.23 4.75 -22.08
N VAL A 74 3.87 4.51 -20.83
CA VAL A 74 4.79 4.68 -19.72
C VAL A 74 5.87 3.65 -19.93
N LEU A 75 7.07 4.10 -20.30
CA LEU A 75 8.22 3.20 -20.30
C LEU A 75 8.47 2.80 -18.84
N PRO A 76 8.76 1.53 -18.56
CA PRO A 76 9.11 1.12 -17.21
C PRO A 76 10.29 1.98 -16.74
N LYS A 77 10.15 2.57 -15.55
CA LYS A 77 11.19 3.40 -14.89
C LYS A 77 12.49 2.62 -14.68
N TYR A 78 12.42 1.31 -14.78
CA TYR A 78 13.49 0.38 -14.50
C TYR A 78 13.81 -0.47 -15.71
N SER A 79 15.08 -0.51 -16.08
CA SER A 79 15.65 -1.47 -17.01
C SER A 79 16.70 -2.30 -16.29
N TYR A 80 16.76 -3.59 -16.63
CA TYR A 80 17.77 -4.50 -16.11
C TYR A 80 18.52 -5.13 -17.28
N GLU A 81 19.83 -5.04 -17.23
CA GLU A 81 20.72 -5.71 -18.20
C GLU A 81 21.16 -7.05 -17.63
N PHE A 82 21.06 -8.09 -18.44
CA PHE A 82 21.50 -9.43 -18.09
C PHE A 82 22.60 -9.86 -19.05
N GLU A 83 23.76 -10.20 -18.51
CA GLU A 83 24.83 -10.80 -19.29
C GLU A 83 24.61 -12.32 -19.39
N PHE A 84 24.49 -12.81 -20.62
CA PHE A 84 24.44 -14.23 -20.91
C PHE A 84 25.79 -14.69 -21.43
N ASN A 85 26.49 -15.52 -20.68
CA ASN A 85 27.75 -16.12 -21.13
C ASN A 85 27.45 -17.43 -21.86
N SER A 86 27.46 -17.40 -23.18
CA SER A 86 27.23 -18.56 -24.05
C SER A 86 28.34 -19.61 -24.00
N SER A 87 29.51 -19.27 -23.47
CA SER A 87 30.65 -20.19 -23.37
C SER A 87 30.61 -21.08 -22.13
N ASN A 88 29.67 -20.88 -21.22
CA ASN A 88 29.48 -21.75 -20.06
C ASN A 88 28.52 -22.90 -20.45
N PRO A 89 29.00 -24.15 -20.65
CA PRO A 89 28.10 -25.25 -20.96
C PRO A 89 27.10 -25.40 -19.82
N LEU A 90 25.83 -25.48 -20.16
CA LEU A 90 24.76 -25.79 -19.20
C LEU A 90 25.19 -27.07 -18.46
N SER A 91 25.41 -26.98 -17.17
CA SER A 91 25.65 -28.18 -16.36
C SER A 91 24.39 -29.04 -16.47
N ASN A 92 24.53 -30.37 -16.33
CA ASN A 92 23.46 -31.34 -16.41
C ASN A 92 22.29 -31.08 -15.41
N SER A 93 22.43 -30.09 -14.54
CA SER A 93 21.39 -29.57 -13.64
C SER A 93 20.99 -28.17 -14.09
N ILE A 94 19.92 -28.07 -14.86
CA ILE A 94 19.31 -26.77 -15.19
C ILE A 94 18.61 -26.25 -13.94
N THR A 95 19.17 -25.21 -13.33
CA THR A 95 18.51 -24.50 -12.22
C THR A 95 17.83 -23.26 -12.76
N PHE A 96 16.51 -23.27 -12.79
CA PHE A 96 15.74 -22.06 -13.14
C PHE A 96 15.88 -21.01 -12.05
N LYS A 97 16.20 -19.77 -12.44
CA LYS A 97 16.28 -18.62 -11.54
C LYS A 97 15.12 -17.68 -11.79
N ASN A 98 14.53 -17.19 -10.71
CA ASN A 98 13.51 -16.16 -10.79
C ASN A 98 14.19 -14.80 -11.01
N VAL A 99 13.91 -14.17 -12.13
CA VAL A 99 14.41 -12.83 -12.50
C VAL A 99 13.30 -11.78 -12.28
N GLY A 100 12.04 -12.20 -12.36
CA GLY A 100 10.87 -11.30 -12.27
C GLY A 100 10.79 -10.50 -10.97
N TYR A 101 11.40 -10.96 -9.89
CA TYR A 101 11.46 -10.23 -8.64
C TYR A 101 12.18 -8.87 -8.75
N LYS A 102 13.01 -8.66 -9.78
CA LYS A 102 13.70 -7.38 -9.99
C LYS A 102 12.75 -6.21 -10.17
N PHE A 103 11.59 -6.43 -10.78
CA PHE A 103 10.53 -5.41 -10.85
C PHE A 103 9.93 -5.11 -9.48
N LEU A 104 9.75 -6.13 -8.64
CA LEU A 104 9.28 -5.96 -7.26
C LEU A 104 10.34 -5.24 -6.41
N GLU A 105 11.61 -5.55 -6.62
CA GLU A 105 12.73 -4.89 -5.92
C GLU A 105 12.75 -3.39 -6.23
N ALA A 106 12.51 -3.00 -7.47
CA ALA A 106 12.44 -1.62 -7.87
C ALA A 106 11.31 -0.86 -7.13
N VAL A 107 10.12 -1.44 -7.07
CA VAL A 107 9.00 -0.86 -6.30
C VAL A 107 9.32 -0.82 -4.79
N TYR A 108 9.95 -1.85 -4.26
CA TYR A 108 10.36 -1.93 -2.87
C TYR A 108 11.34 -0.81 -2.48
N GLU A 109 12.31 -0.51 -3.35
CA GLU A 109 13.26 0.60 -3.17
C GLU A 109 12.58 1.96 -3.30
N ASP A 110 11.66 2.15 -4.26
CA ASP A 110 10.89 3.39 -4.42
C ASP A 110 10.01 3.70 -3.21
N LEU A 111 9.43 2.67 -2.60
CA LEU A 111 8.68 2.79 -1.35
C LEU A 111 9.58 3.14 -0.16
N GLY A 112 10.91 3.10 -0.32
CA GLY A 112 11.90 3.43 0.70
C GLY A 112 11.97 2.41 1.83
N ILE A 113 11.54 1.17 1.59
CA ILE A 113 11.51 0.12 2.61
C ILE A 113 12.94 -0.28 3.01
N SER A 114 13.83 -0.54 2.03
CA SER A 114 15.24 -0.82 2.31
C SER A 114 15.89 0.26 3.16
N GLN A 115 15.66 1.53 2.80
CA GLN A 115 16.24 2.65 3.55
C GLN A 115 15.72 2.68 5.00
N ALA A 116 14.42 2.47 5.20
CA ALA A 116 13.82 2.43 6.53
C ALA A 116 14.40 1.28 7.37
N VAL A 117 14.47 0.07 6.82
CA VAL A 117 14.96 -1.13 7.52
C VAL A 117 16.43 -0.97 7.89
N ARG A 118 17.29 -0.50 6.97
CA ARG A 118 18.72 -0.26 7.23
C ARG A 118 18.94 0.80 8.31
N LEU A 119 18.18 1.90 8.29
CA LEU A 119 18.26 2.94 9.32
C LEU A 119 17.82 2.40 10.70
N LEU A 120 16.77 1.61 10.76
CA LEU A 120 16.29 1.01 12.00
C LEU A 120 17.29 -0.05 12.53
N LYS A 121 17.85 -0.87 11.64
CA LYS A 121 18.89 -1.85 11.96
C LYS A 121 20.14 -1.18 12.53
N SER A 122 20.60 -0.07 11.93
CA SER A 122 21.83 0.63 12.39
C SER A 122 21.76 1.14 13.83
N ARG A 123 20.55 1.23 14.40
CA ARG A 123 20.29 1.61 15.79
C ARG A 123 20.14 0.39 16.71
N SER A 124 20.40 -0.80 16.23
CA SER A 124 20.30 -2.07 16.96
C SER A 124 21.64 -2.80 16.95
N LYS A 125 21.76 -3.84 17.77
CA LYS A 125 22.94 -4.73 17.80
C LYS A 125 22.81 -5.90 16.81
N ILE A 126 21.87 -5.85 15.86
CA ILE A 126 21.60 -6.93 14.92
C ILE A 126 22.60 -6.88 13.78
N GLU A 127 23.32 -7.97 13.54
CA GLU A 127 24.36 -8.09 12.50
C GLU A 127 23.82 -8.70 11.20
N TYR A 128 22.87 -9.66 11.29
CA TYR A 128 22.34 -10.36 10.13
C TYR A 128 21.52 -9.45 9.19
N ASP A 129 21.28 -9.93 7.97
CA ASP A 129 20.68 -9.17 6.87
C ASP A 129 19.16 -9.13 6.94
N ILE A 130 18.61 -8.18 7.74
CA ILE A 130 17.14 -8.00 7.87
C ILE A 130 16.50 -7.55 6.56
N ASP A 131 17.15 -6.65 5.80
CA ASP A 131 16.60 -6.11 4.55
C ASP A 131 16.46 -7.22 3.49
N GLY A 132 17.52 -8.02 3.31
CA GLY A 132 17.46 -9.16 2.41
C GLY A 132 16.45 -10.24 2.83
N ILE A 133 16.31 -10.49 4.15
CA ILE A 133 15.28 -11.38 4.67
C ILE A 133 13.88 -10.85 4.34
N LEU A 134 13.63 -9.56 4.55
CA LEU A 134 12.34 -8.96 4.25
C LEU A 134 12.04 -9.02 2.75
N LYS A 135 13.00 -8.68 1.88
CA LYS A 135 12.88 -8.82 0.42
C LYS A 135 12.51 -10.26 0.03
N MET A 136 13.27 -11.24 0.54
CA MET A 136 13.01 -12.66 0.30
C MET A 136 11.57 -13.05 0.68
N LEU A 137 11.11 -12.66 1.86
CA LEU A 137 9.77 -13.00 2.34
C LEU A 137 8.66 -12.31 1.54
N VAL A 138 8.81 -11.03 1.23
CA VAL A 138 7.84 -10.24 0.45
C VAL A 138 7.74 -10.74 -0.98
N PHE A 139 8.87 -10.93 -1.65
CA PHE A 139 8.88 -11.35 -3.04
C PHE A 139 8.40 -12.79 -3.20
N SER A 140 8.80 -13.70 -2.29
CA SER A 140 8.24 -15.05 -2.26
C SER A 140 6.72 -15.02 -2.04
N ARG A 141 6.21 -14.14 -1.17
CA ARG A 141 4.77 -14.03 -0.91
C ARG A 141 3.98 -13.60 -2.14
N ILE A 142 4.57 -12.77 -2.99
CA ILE A 142 3.92 -12.27 -4.22
C ILE A 142 4.04 -13.28 -5.37
N LEU A 143 5.22 -13.88 -5.54
CA LEU A 143 5.54 -14.72 -6.71
C LEU A 143 5.17 -16.19 -6.51
N ASP A 144 5.42 -16.72 -5.31
CA ASP A 144 5.25 -18.14 -4.98
C ASP A 144 5.03 -18.29 -3.46
N PRO A 145 3.77 -18.13 -2.97
CA PRO A 145 3.44 -18.15 -1.56
C PRO A 145 3.74 -19.50 -0.91
N LYS A 146 4.62 -19.49 0.09
CA LYS A 146 5.03 -20.68 0.83
C LYS A 146 5.40 -20.37 2.29
N SER A 147 5.73 -21.40 3.08
CA SER A 147 6.17 -21.21 4.45
C SER A 147 7.49 -20.43 4.52
N LYS A 148 7.75 -19.72 5.61
CA LYS A 148 8.97 -18.95 5.82
C LYS A 148 10.24 -19.79 5.74
N LYS A 149 10.16 -21.03 6.28
CA LYS A 149 11.25 -22.01 6.17
C LYS A 149 11.50 -22.37 4.69
N LYS A 150 10.43 -22.65 3.93
CA LYS A 150 10.56 -22.98 2.51
C LYS A 150 11.05 -21.79 1.67
N CYS A 151 10.64 -20.55 1.99
CA CYS A 151 11.21 -19.35 1.35
C CYS A 151 12.73 -19.26 1.57
N PHE A 152 13.20 -19.59 2.78
CA PHE A 152 14.61 -19.60 3.10
C PHE A 152 15.40 -20.70 2.36
N GLU A 153 14.85 -21.92 2.31
CA GLU A 153 15.44 -23.02 1.55
C GLU A 153 15.57 -22.68 0.06
N ASP A 154 14.57 -21.99 -0.49
CA ASP A 154 14.50 -21.64 -1.90
C ASP A 154 15.15 -20.27 -2.21
N LYS A 155 15.85 -19.61 -1.27
CA LYS A 155 16.48 -18.30 -1.47
C LYS A 155 17.41 -18.25 -2.69
N ASN A 156 18.02 -19.37 -3.01
CA ASN A 156 18.94 -19.49 -4.16
C ASN A 156 18.23 -19.61 -5.52
N LEU A 157 16.90 -19.71 -5.56
CA LEU A 157 16.10 -19.64 -6.78
C LEU A 157 15.94 -18.21 -7.31
N PHE A 158 16.24 -17.20 -6.52
CA PHE A 158 16.34 -15.82 -7.01
C PHE A 158 17.62 -15.63 -7.83
N TYR A 159 17.54 -14.86 -8.89
CA TYR A 159 18.72 -14.47 -9.66
C TYR A 159 19.58 -13.50 -8.84
N GLY A 160 20.81 -13.87 -8.58
CA GLY A 160 21.68 -13.16 -7.63
C GLY A 160 21.39 -13.55 -6.18
N GLN A 161 22.02 -12.85 -5.26
CA GLN A 161 21.89 -13.10 -3.82
C GLN A 161 20.83 -12.19 -3.19
N ILE A 162 19.65 -12.73 -2.89
CA ILE A 162 18.56 -11.97 -2.29
C ILE A 162 18.81 -11.62 -0.81
N THR A 163 19.50 -12.49 -0.09
CA THR A 163 19.92 -12.30 1.30
C THR A 163 21.24 -13.00 1.58
N THR A 164 22.02 -12.42 2.48
CA THR A 164 23.30 -13.00 2.95
C THR A 164 23.11 -13.92 4.16
N THR A 165 21.87 -14.08 4.66
CA THR A 165 21.57 -14.89 5.83
C THR A 165 21.70 -16.39 5.52
N GLU A 166 22.46 -17.11 6.35
CA GLU A 166 22.65 -18.57 6.26
C GLU A 166 21.94 -19.34 7.38
N ASP A 167 21.36 -18.66 8.36
CA ASP A 167 20.62 -19.27 9.48
C ASP A 167 19.14 -18.94 9.38
N VAL A 168 18.29 -19.98 9.32
CA VAL A 168 16.83 -19.84 9.31
C VAL A 168 16.29 -19.18 10.57
N ASN A 169 16.96 -19.28 11.70
CA ASN A 169 16.55 -18.62 12.94
C ASN A 169 16.62 -17.09 12.81
N HIS A 170 17.53 -16.57 11.99
CA HIS A 170 17.57 -15.15 11.69
C HIS A 170 16.28 -14.67 10.97
N VAL A 171 15.66 -15.54 10.17
CA VAL A 171 14.38 -15.22 9.52
C VAL A 171 13.29 -14.98 10.58
N TYR A 172 13.21 -15.87 11.59
CA TYR A 172 12.22 -15.72 12.66
C TYR A 172 12.51 -14.52 13.57
N LYS A 173 13.77 -14.33 13.97
CA LYS A 173 14.18 -13.14 14.75
C LYS A 173 13.95 -11.82 14.00
N ALA A 174 14.12 -11.83 12.67
CA ALA A 174 13.82 -10.65 11.84
C ALA A 174 12.32 -10.29 11.90
N LEU A 175 11.40 -11.25 12.03
CA LEU A 175 9.98 -10.97 12.17
C LEU A 175 9.67 -10.18 13.45
N ASP A 176 10.33 -10.49 14.56
CA ASP A 176 10.16 -9.74 15.82
C ASP A 176 10.63 -8.29 15.64
N PHE A 177 11.79 -8.09 15.04
CA PHE A 177 12.30 -6.75 14.71
C PHE A 177 11.34 -5.98 13.81
N LEU A 178 10.82 -6.63 12.77
CA LEU A 178 9.90 -6.00 11.80
C LEU A 178 8.55 -5.69 12.45
N ALA A 179 8.04 -6.55 13.34
CA ALA A 179 6.80 -6.31 14.07
C ALA A 179 6.90 -5.05 14.95
N VAL A 180 7.96 -4.92 15.74
CA VAL A 180 8.20 -3.74 16.60
C VAL A 180 8.36 -2.45 15.77
N ASN A 181 8.94 -2.54 14.58
CA ASN A 181 9.20 -1.39 13.73
C ASN A 181 8.17 -1.18 12.60
N SER A 182 7.13 -2.00 12.55
CA SER A 182 6.13 -2.00 11.48
C SER A 182 5.56 -0.61 11.19
N LYS A 183 5.15 0.13 12.22
CA LYS A 183 4.59 1.48 12.08
C LYS A 183 5.58 2.48 11.46
N LYS A 184 6.86 2.41 11.86
CA LYS A 184 7.90 3.29 11.28
C LYS A 184 8.13 3.02 9.80
N ILE A 185 8.08 1.74 9.41
CA ILE A 185 8.19 1.31 8.01
C ILE A 185 6.97 1.80 7.22
N GLN A 186 5.75 1.62 7.73
CA GLN A 186 4.52 2.11 7.11
C GLN A 186 4.55 3.63 6.90
N ASN A 187 4.96 4.39 7.92
CA ASN A 187 5.07 5.86 7.83
C ASN A 187 6.07 6.28 6.76
N ARG A 188 7.19 5.56 6.62
CA ARG A 188 8.15 5.84 5.55
C ARG A 188 7.57 5.59 4.17
N MET A 189 6.88 4.46 3.98
CA MET A 189 6.18 4.15 2.73
C MET A 189 5.15 5.22 2.39
N ASN A 190 4.34 5.65 3.36
CA ASN A 190 3.34 6.69 3.17
C ASN A 190 3.98 8.02 2.73
N THR A 191 5.08 8.43 3.37
CA THR A 191 5.83 9.63 2.99
C THR A 191 6.35 9.54 1.55
N LYS A 192 6.88 8.37 1.16
CA LYS A 192 7.39 8.15 -0.20
C LYS A 192 6.26 8.20 -1.23
N ILE A 193 5.12 7.56 -0.96
CA ILE A 193 3.95 7.61 -1.85
C ILE A 193 3.40 9.02 -1.96
N LYS A 194 3.25 9.75 -0.83
CA LYS A 194 2.78 11.14 -0.78
C LYS A 194 3.62 12.06 -1.69
N ASN A 195 4.94 11.84 -1.71
CA ASN A 195 5.90 12.65 -2.47
C ASN A 195 6.20 12.09 -3.89
N SER A 196 5.58 11.00 -4.29
CA SER A 196 5.73 10.42 -5.62
C SER A 196 4.75 11.03 -6.63
N SER A 197 4.90 10.66 -7.91
CA SER A 197 3.96 11.05 -8.96
C SER A 197 2.55 10.47 -8.79
N ILE A 198 2.42 9.39 -8.02
CA ILE A 198 1.12 8.78 -7.68
C ILE A 198 0.38 9.66 -6.68
N GLY A 199 1.10 10.19 -5.66
CA GLY A 199 0.53 10.95 -4.56
C GLY A 199 -0.33 10.11 -3.61
N ARG A 200 -0.84 10.76 -2.54
CA ARG A 200 -1.87 10.21 -1.66
C ARG A 200 -3.19 10.95 -1.88
N VAL A 201 -4.25 10.22 -2.12
CA VAL A 201 -5.60 10.78 -2.28
C VAL A 201 -6.47 10.28 -1.12
N THR A 202 -6.43 11.00 -0.02
CA THR A 202 -7.04 10.62 1.27
C THR A 202 -8.37 11.30 1.56
N ASN A 203 -8.87 12.15 0.64
CA ASN A 203 -10.18 12.78 0.75
C ASN A 203 -11.33 11.78 0.86
N LEU A 204 -11.14 10.57 0.36
CA LEU A 204 -12.02 9.41 0.55
C LEU A 204 -11.13 8.22 0.89
N THR A 205 -11.40 7.57 2.01
CA THR A 205 -10.64 6.41 2.50
C THR A 205 -11.61 5.28 2.82
N TYR A 206 -11.16 4.05 2.63
CA TYR A 206 -11.95 2.86 2.93
C TYR A 206 -11.35 2.14 4.10
N TYR A 207 -12.19 1.66 5.01
CA TYR A 207 -11.77 0.84 6.14
C TYR A 207 -12.56 -0.45 6.17
N ASP A 208 -11.86 -1.56 6.26
CA ASP A 208 -12.45 -2.88 6.44
C ASP A 208 -11.61 -3.75 7.37
N VAL A 209 -12.25 -4.78 7.95
CA VAL A 209 -11.63 -5.76 8.83
C VAL A 209 -11.64 -7.13 8.15
N THR A 210 -10.46 -7.72 8.03
CA THR A 210 -10.23 -9.05 7.47
C THR A 210 -9.77 -10.02 8.56
N ASN A 211 -10.19 -11.29 8.49
CA ASN A 211 -9.80 -12.35 9.40
C ASN A 211 -8.71 -13.22 8.80
N TYR A 212 -7.67 -13.50 9.58
CA TYR A 212 -6.67 -14.52 9.29
C TYR A 212 -6.93 -15.75 10.15
N TYR A 213 -7.05 -16.90 9.52
CA TYR A 213 -7.28 -18.18 10.16
C TYR A 213 -5.98 -18.93 10.36
N PHE A 214 -5.93 -19.71 11.42
CA PHE A 214 -4.81 -20.57 11.71
C PHE A 214 -5.28 -22.02 11.78
N GLU A 215 -4.55 -22.91 11.14
CA GLU A 215 -4.83 -24.37 11.16
C GLU A 215 -4.42 -24.98 12.51
N THR A 216 -4.96 -24.45 13.59
CA THR A 216 -4.78 -24.94 14.96
C THR A 216 -6.02 -24.66 15.79
N MET A 217 -6.31 -25.53 16.73
CA MET A 217 -7.40 -25.34 17.69
C MET A 217 -6.98 -24.51 18.91
N TYR A 218 -5.69 -24.22 19.05
CA TYR A 218 -5.13 -23.50 20.20
C TYR A 218 -4.99 -22.02 19.90
N GLY A 219 -5.54 -21.20 20.79
CA GLY A 219 -5.34 -19.75 20.80
C GLY A 219 -4.03 -19.37 21.49
N ASP A 220 -3.79 -18.07 21.58
CA ASP A 220 -2.73 -17.52 22.42
C ASP A 220 -3.31 -17.12 23.78
N ASP A 221 -2.59 -17.43 24.85
CA ASP A 221 -2.94 -16.94 26.18
C ASP A 221 -2.52 -15.48 26.35
N ASP A 222 -3.23 -14.77 27.21
CA ASP A 222 -2.80 -13.44 27.64
C ASP A 222 -1.69 -13.59 28.67
N VAL A 223 -0.69 -12.72 28.62
CA VAL A 223 0.37 -12.66 29.62
C VAL A 223 -0.01 -11.58 30.61
N TYR A 224 -0.09 -11.96 31.88
CA TYR A 224 -0.47 -11.10 32.97
C TYR A 224 0.75 -10.57 33.71
N GLU A 225 0.60 -9.41 34.34
CA GLU A 225 1.58 -8.90 35.31
C GLU A 225 1.56 -9.77 36.57
N LEU A 226 2.75 -10.16 37.03
CA LEU A 226 2.92 -10.96 38.24
C LEU A 226 3.65 -10.12 39.28
N ASP A 227 3.26 -10.27 40.54
CA ASP A 227 3.95 -9.70 41.69
C ASP A 227 5.17 -10.54 42.10
N GLU A 228 5.83 -10.14 43.20
CA GLU A 228 7.00 -10.84 43.74
C GLU A 228 6.72 -12.29 44.19
N ASN A 229 5.45 -12.63 44.39
CA ASN A 229 4.98 -13.97 44.80
C ASN A 229 4.49 -14.80 43.60
N ASN A 230 4.65 -14.31 42.34
CA ASN A 230 4.09 -14.90 41.13
C ASN A 230 2.55 -14.92 41.07
N GLU A 231 1.87 -14.03 41.83
CA GLU A 231 0.43 -13.87 41.76
C GLU A 231 0.06 -12.78 40.71
N ILE A 232 -1.12 -12.95 40.09
CA ILE A 232 -1.59 -12.00 39.04
C ILE A 232 -1.97 -10.66 39.70
N VAL A 233 -1.29 -9.60 39.29
CA VAL A 233 -1.60 -8.22 39.72
C VAL A 233 -2.94 -7.79 39.12
N LYS A 234 -3.77 -7.13 39.95
CA LYS A 234 -5.09 -6.62 39.54
C LYS A 234 -5.11 -5.10 39.62
N ASP A 235 -5.87 -4.48 38.73
CA ASP A 235 -6.12 -3.04 38.73
C ASP A 235 -7.07 -2.61 39.87
N GLU A 236 -7.34 -1.30 39.99
CA GLU A 236 -8.26 -0.74 40.97
C GLU A 236 -9.70 -1.27 40.86
N LYS A 237 -10.06 -1.91 39.75
CA LYS A 237 -11.36 -2.53 39.48
C LYS A 237 -11.36 -4.03 39.71
N GLY A 238 -10.24 -4.58 40.19
CA GLY A 238 -10.06 -6.01 40.43
C GLY A 238 -9.83 -6.85 39.17
N GLN A 239 -9.55 -6.22 38.03
CA GLN A 239 -9.29 -6.93 36.79
C GLN A 239 -7.78 -7.23 36.64
N PRO A 240 -7.40 -8.43 36.10
CA PRO A 240 -6.02 -8.77 35.86
C PRO A 240 -5.35 -7.76 34.90
N ILE A 241 -4.16 -7.29 35.27
CA ILE A 241 -3.36 -6.42 34.39
C ILE A 241 -2.71 -7.28 33.31
N ILE A 242 -3.08 -7.03 32.05
CA ILE A 242 -2.56 -7.76 30.89
C ILE A 242 -1.34 -7.01 30.34
N VAL A 243 -0.17 -7.62 30.44
CA VAL A 243 1.09 -7.11 29.87
C VAL A 243 1.14 -7.33 28.37
N LYS A 244 0.69 -8.49 27.90
CA LYS A 244 0.65 -8.84 26.48
C LYS A 244 -0.62 -9.61 26.16
N LYS A 245 -1.43 -9.08 25.26
CA LYS A 245 -2.62 -9.78 24.76
C LYS A 245 -2.25 -10.84 23.75
N GLY A 246 -2.85 -12.01 23.86
CA GLY A 246 -2.81 -13.03 22.83
C GLY A 246 -3.59 -12.58 21.60
N PHE A 247 -3.04 -12.81 20.42
CA PHE A 247 -3.68 -12.40 19.15
C PHE A 247 -4.60 -13.46 18.58
N ARG A 248 -4.18 -14.74 18.58
CA ARG A 248 -5.01 -15.84 18.12
C ARG A 248 -6.09 -16.14 19.15
N LYS A 249 -7.29 -15.64 18.92
CA LYS A 249 -8.46 -15.85 19.81
C LYS A 249 -9.63 -16.38 19.00
N LYS A 250 -10.49 -17.17 19.64
CA LYS A 250 -11.77 -17.55 19.06
C LYS A 250 -12.65 -16.31 18.97
N GLY A 251 -13.10 -15.99 17.77
CA GLY A 251 -13.91 -14.81 17.49
C GLY A 251 -15.03 -15.11 16.50
N VAL A 252 -15.73 -14.07 16.08
CA VAL A 252 -16.78 -14.20 15.06
C VAL A 252 -16.12 -14.40 13.70
N SER A 253 -16.21 -15.64 13.20
CA SER A 253 -15.70 -16.00 11.89
C SER A 253 -16.72 -15.62 10.81
N LYS A 254 -16.29 -14.86 9.81
CA LYS A 254 -17.11 -14.56 8.61
C LYS A 254 -17.44 -15.83 7.80
N GLU A 255 -16.63 -16.87 7.93
CA GLU A 255 -16.74 -18.15 7.21
C GLU A 255 -17.28 -19.31 8.09
N GLY A 256 -17.71 -19.02 9.32
CA GLY A 256 -18.26 -20.05 10.23
C GLY A 256 -17.22 -21.03 10.79
N LYS A 257 -15.91 -20.74 10.64
CA LYS A 257 -14.82 -21.58 11.16
C LYS A 257 -14.74 -21.49 12.69
N LYS A 258 -14.27 -22.58 13.32
CA LYS A 258 -14.11 -22.67 14.78
C LYS A 258 -12.69 -22.41 15.27
N GLU A 259 -11.75 -22.38 14.35
CA GLU A 259 -10.32 -22.13 14.63
C GLU A 259 -10.09 -20.69 15.09
N PRO A 260 -9.04 -20.46 15.88
CA PRO A 260 -8.65 -19.11 16.29
C PRO A 260 -8.31 -18.23 15.10
N ILE A 261 -8.66 -16.97 15.20
CA ILE A 261 -8.40 -15.95 14.18
C ILE A 261 -7.57 -14.81 14.74
N VAL A 262 -6.94 -14.07 13.84
CA VAL A 262 -6.39 -12.72 14.10
C VAL A 262 -7.11 -11.78 13.15
N GLN A 263 -7.53 -10.64 13.62
CA GLN A 263 -8.17 -9.62 12.80
C GLN A 263 -7.15 -8.59 12.32
N MET A 264 -7.31 -8.11 11.09
CA MET A 264 -6.54 -7.00 10.54
C MET A 264 -7.50 -5.93 10.04
N GLY A 265 -7.44 -4.75 10.65
CA GLY A 265 -8.03 -3.54 10.11
C GLY A 265 -7.11 -2.93 9.06
N LEU A 266 -7.64 -2.62 7.89
CA LEU A 266 -6.91 -2.05 6.77
C LEU A 266 -7.54 -0.73 6.32
N PHE A 267 -6.75 0.33 6.25
CA PHE A 267 -7.08 1.58 5.59
C PHE A 267 -6.50 1.63 4.18
N ILE A 268 -7.33 2.04 3.22
CA ILE A 268 -6.96 2.18 1.80
C ILE A 268 -7.35 3.59 1.36
N ASP A 269 -6.50 4.25 0.59
CA ASP A 269 -6.83 5.55 -0.01
C ASP A 269 -7.75 5.41 -1.24
N ASN A 270 -8.16 6.54 -1.82
CA ASN A 270 -9.07 6.55 -2.97
C ASN A 270 -8.48 5.90 -4.24
N ASN A 271 -7.17 5.72 -4.29
CA ASN A 271 -6.49 5.02 -5.38
C ASN A 271 -6.37 3.50 -5.13
N GLY A 272 -6.94 2.99 -4.02
CA GLY A 272 -6.83 1.59 -3.61
C GLY A 272 -5.47 1.23 -3.00
N ILE A 273 -4.65 2.22 -2.63
CA ILE A 273 -3.32 1.98 -2.07
C ILE A 273 -3.42 1.93 -0.54
N PRO A 274 -2.91 0.86 0.11
CA PRO A 274 -2.90 0.75 1.55
C PRO A 274 -2.21 1.95 2.22
N VAL A 275 -2.87 2.52 3.22
CA VAL A 275 -2.36 3.62 4.05
C VAL A 275 -1.78 3.06 5.34
N SER A 276 -2.55 2.21 6.00
CA SER A 276 -2.22 1.64 7.29
C SER A 276 -2.90 0.30 7.50
N HIS A 277 -2.27 -0.56 8.28
CA HIS A 277 -2.90 -1.75 8.82
C HIS A 277 -2.59 -1.89 10.30
N LYS A 278 -3.51 -2.51 11.03
CA LYS A 278 -3.34 -2.84 12.44
C LYS A 278 -3.92 -4.22 12.74
N LEU A 279 -3.18 -4.99 13.52
CA LEU A 279 -3.63 -6.32 13.96
C LEU A 279 -4.36 -6.20 15.30
N PHE A 280 -5.40 -7.01 15.45
CA PHE A 280 -6.21 -7.11 16.66
C PHE A 280 -6.40 -8.58 17.05
N PRO A 281 -6.59 -8.86 18.35
CA PRO A 281 -7.04 -10.18 18.81
C PRO A 281 -8.32 -10.61 18.08
N GLY A 282 -8.42 -11.89 17.77
CA GLY A 282 -9.53 -12.43 16.99
C GLY A 282 -10.92 -12.26 17.61
N ASN A 283 -11.00 -12.04 18.93
CA ASN A 283 -12.25 -11.75 19.66
C ASN A 283 -12.57 -10.26 19.77
N THR A 284 -11.81 -9.38 19.10
CA THR A 284 -12.09 -7.94 19.11
C THR A 284 -13.33 -7.64 18.29
N GLN A 285 -14.20 -6.76 18.78
CA GLN A 285 -15.37 -6.33 18.02
C GLN A 285 -14.97 -5.30 16.96
N ASP A 286 -15.48 -5.42 15.74
CA ASP A 286 -15.14 -4.53 14.60
C ASP A 286 -15.27 -3.04 14.95
N LYS A 287 -16.35 -2.66 15.67
CA LYS A 287 -16.55 -1.28 16.14
C LYS A 287 -15.37 -0.71 16.94
N THR A 288 -14.69 -1.56 17.72
CA THR A 288 -13.58 -1.17 18.59
C THR A 288 -12.28 -1.05 17.80
N THR A 289 -12.10 -1.87 16.73
CA THR A 289 -10.93 -1.79 15.85
C THR A 289 -10.86 -0.43 15.16
N PHE A 290 -11.98 0.08 14.67
CA PHE A 290 -12.10 1.36 13.99
C PHE A 290 -11.67 2.54 14.89
N LYS A 291 -12.19 2.60 16.12
CA LYS A 291 -11.82 3.61 17.11
C LYS A 291 -10.30 3.65 17.33
N ASN A 292 -9.70 2.49 17.58
CA ASN A 292 -8.26 2.38 17.83
C ASN A 292 -7.39 2.90 16.68
N VAL A 293 -7.82 2.71 15.44
CA VAL A 293 -7.06 3.17 14.26
C VAL A 293 -7.23 4.67 14.07
N LEU A 294 -8.44 5.21 14.25
CA LEU A 294 -8.71 6.64 14.14
C LEU A 294 -7.95 7.48 15.18
N GLU A 295 -7.89 6.99 16.42
CA GLU A 295 -7.25 7.73 17.51
C GLU A 295 -5.72 7.75 17.41
N ASN A 296 -5.12 6.68 16.87
CA ASN A 296 -3.68 6.51 16.95
C ASN A 296 -2.96 6.60 15.60
N ASP A 297 -3.63 6.27 14.49
CA ASP A 297 -2.93 6.13 13.22
C ASP A 297 -3.20 7.30 12.26
N VAL A 298 -4.42 7.83 12.22
CA VAL A 298 -4.79 8.90 11.28
C VAL A 298 -4.03 10.20 11.59
N ASP A 299 -3.92 10.55 12.87
CA ASP A 299 -3.27 11.79 13.30
C ASP A 299 -1.75 11.73 13.08
N GLU A 300 -1.14 10.56 13.33
CA GLU A 300 0.30 10.38 13.17
C GLU A 300 0.75 10.32 11.69
N MET A 301 -0.16 10.02 10.76
CA MET A 301 0.16 9.88 9.33
C MET A 301 0.00 11.18 8.54
N ASP A 302 -0.44 12.27 9.18
CA ASP A 302 -0.67 13.58 8.53
C ASP A 302 -1.50 13.43 7.23
N LEU A 303 -2.63 12.72 7.34
CA LEU A 303 -3.51 12.46 6.20
C LEU A 303 -4.40 13.66 5.85
N GLY A 304 -4.42 14.69 6.70
CA GLY A 304 -5.34 15.80 6.58
C GLY A 304 -6.79 15.38 6.88
N ARG A 305 -7.76 16.11 6.34
CA ARG A 305 -9.18 15.76 6.46
C ARG A 305 -9.50 14.55 5.59
N ILE A 306 -10.11 13.52 6.18
CA ILE A 306 -10.52 12.30 5.50
C ILE A 306 -12.03 12.10 5.56
N VAL A 307 -12.58 11.36 4.60
CA VAL A 307 -13.93 10.80 4.66
C VAL A 307 -13.79 9.28 4.65
N VAL A 308 -14.21 8.62 5.71
CA VAL A 308 -14.07 7.16 5.83
C VAL A 308 -15.33 6.47 5.37
N VAL A 309 -15.17 5.53 4.46
CA VAL A 309 -16.21 4.60 4.03
C VAL A 309 -16.02 3.28 4.76
N ALA A 310 -17.05 2.82 5.49
CA ALA A 310 -16.99 1.57 6.24
C ALA A 310 -18.35 0.86 6.24
N ASP A 311 -18.33 -0.42 6.58
CA ASP A 311 -19.54 -1.23 6.64
C ASP A 311 -20.40 -0.94 7.88
N ASN A 312 -21.55 -1.68 7.98
CA ASN A 312 -22.50 -1.49 9.08
C ASN A 312 -21.93 -1.89 10.46
N GLY A 313 -20.89 -2.74 10.53
CA GLY A 313 -20.24 -3.11 11.77
C GLY A 313 -19.62 -1.91 12.50
N MET A 314 -19.17 -0.91 11.73
CA MET A 314 -18.57 0.33 12.23
C MET A 314 -19.59 1.43 12.56
N ASN A 315 -20.88 1.24 12.25
CA ASN A 315 -21.94 2.24 12.41
C ASN A 315 -22.37 2.37 13.87
N THR A 316 -21.53 2.93 14.73
CA THR A 316 -21.82 3.27 16.11
C THR A 316 -21.87 4.78 16.30
N GLN A 317 -22.62 5.23 17.29
CA GLN A 317 -22.68 6.66 17.61
C GLN A 317 -21.32 7.19 18.05
N GLU A 318 -20.57 6.39 18.83
CA GLU A 318 -19.24 6.73 19.30
C GLU A 318 -18.26 6.96 18.14
N ASN A 319 -18.23 6.05 17.15
CA ASN A 319 -17.38 6.19 15.96
C ASN A 319 -17.74 7.45 15.16
N LYS A 320 -19.03 7.77 15.03
CA LYS A 320 -19.48 9.00 14.34
C LYS A 320 -19.03 10.25 15.07
N TYR A 321 -19.22 10.31 16.39
CA TYR A 321 -18.75 11.45 17.18
C TYR A 321 -17.25 11.63 17.09
N LEU A 322 -16.48 10.55 17.12
CA LEU A 322 -15.04 10.59 16.98
C LEU A 322 -14.62 11.17 15.62
N MET A 323 -15.26 10.74 14.52
CA MET A 323 -14.98 11.27 13.18
C MET A 323 -15.29 12.76 13.09
N VAL A 324 -16.48 13.16 13.47
CA VAL A 324 -16.93 14.56 13.40
C VAL A 324 -16.10 15.46 14.34
N GLY A 325 -15.82 14.98 15.54
CA GLY A 325 -15.00 15.71 16.53
C GLY A 325 -13.58 16.02 16.03
N LYS A 326 -13.03 15.18 15.16
CA LYS A 326 -11.75 15.41 14.47
C LYS A 326 -11.86 16.16 13.13
N GLY A 327 -13.03 16.67 12.79
CA GLY A 327 -13.29 17.36 11.51
C GLY A 327 -13.35 16.44 10.29
N ASN A 328 -13.38 15.11 10.49
CA ASN A 328 -13.48 14.11 9.44
C ASN A 328 -14.94 13.83 9.06
N GLY A 329 -15.13 13.27 7.86
CA GLY A 329 -16.44 12.78 7.40
C GLY A 329 -16.56 11.27 7.49
N TYR A 330 -17.78 10.75 7.35
CA TYR A 330 -18.02 9.32 7.28
C TYR A 330 -19.14 8.96 6.32
N ILE A 331 -19.03 7.81 5.68
CA ILE A 331 -20.06 7.14 4.91
C ILE A 331 -20.17 5.72 5.46
N VAL A 332 -21.25 5.41 6.17
CA VAL A 332 -21.43 4.07 6.76
C VAL A 332 -22.80 3.53 6.40
N SER A 333 -22.86 2.24 6.07
CA SER A 333 -24.13 1.60 5.79
C SER A 333 -25.01 1.53 7.03
N LYS A 334 -26.33 1.57 6.83
CA LYS A 334 -27.31 1.42 7.89
C LYS A 334 -28.36 0.38 7.50
N SER A 335 -28.62 -0.58 8.38
CA SER A 335 -29.64 -1.58 8.14
C SER A 335 -31.04 -0.95 8.28
N VAL A 336 -31.76 -0.84 7.17
CA VAL A 336 -33.17 -0.41 7.14
C VAL A 336 -34.04 -1.38 7.94
N LYS A 337 -33.79 -2.69 7.86
CA LYS A 337 -34.54 -3.73 8.57
C LYS A 337 -34.49 -3.54 10.10
N LYS A 338 -33.34 -3.20 10.67
CA LYS A 338 -33.19 -2.92 12.11
C LYS A 338 -33.83 -1.57 12.54
N SER A 339 -34.02 -0.68 11.59
CA SER A 339 -34.57 0.67 11.81
C SER A 339 -35.91 0.86 11.12
N TRP A 340 -36.65 -0.22 10.79
CA TRP A 340 -37.82 -0.23 9.93
C TRP A 340 -38.91 0.79 10.36
N LYS A 341 -39.23 0.85 11.66
CA LYS A 341 -40.21 1.81 12.17
C LYS A 341 -39.91 3.28 11.82
N LYS A 342 -38.61 3.62 11.73
CA LYS A 342 -38.16 4.99 11.46
C LYS A 342 -37.84 5.24 10.00
N MET A 343 -37.27 4.26 9.32
CA MET A 343 -36.69 4.39 7.98
C MET A 343 -37.48 3.67 6.88
N GLY A 344 -38.35 2.73 7.24
CA GLY A 344 -39.16 1.98 6.27
C GLY A 344 -40.07 2.89 5.42
N PRO A 345 -40.88 3.78 6.03
CA PRO A 345 -41.69 4.71 5.26
C PRO A 345 -40.85 5.60 4.32
N TRP A 346 -39.77 6.17 4.81
CA TRP A 346 -38.86 6.98 3.98
C TRP A 346 -38.20 6.16 2.85
N ALA A 347 -37.77 4.95 3.12
CA ALA A 347 -37.10 4.10 2.10
C ALA A 347 -38.05 3.59 1.01
N LEU A 348 -39.34 3.59 1.27
CA LEU A 348 -40.39 3.21 0.31
C LEU A 348 -41.06 4.41 -0.37
N ASP A 349 -40.74 5.62 0.05
CA ASP A 349 -41.23 6.85 -0.57
C ASP A 349 -40.43 7.11 -1.86
N ASN A 350 -41.11 7.04 -2.99
CA ASN A 350 -40.51 7.21 -4.31
C ASN A 350 -40.45 8.67 -4.77
N THR A 351 -40.93 9.64 -3.99
CA THR A 351 -41.04 11.04 -4.40
C THR A 351 -39.71 11.70 -4.72
N ASP A 352 -38.64 11.30 -4.04
CA ASP A 352 -37.29 11.86 -4.20
C ASP A 352 -36.31 10.96 -5.00
N TYR A 353 -36.80 9.82 -5.51
CA TYR A 353 -35.94 8.94 -6.33
C TYR A 353 -35.92 9.40 -7.77
N THR A 354 -34.73 9.60 -8.30
CA THR A 354 -34.51 9.82 -9.73
C THR A 354 -34.13 8.47 -10.38
N GLU A 355 -34.89 8.08 -11.40
CA GLU A 355 -34.56 6.88 -12.17
C GLU A 355 -33.24 7.11 -12.89
N ILE A 356 -32.20 6.40 -12.51
CA ILE A 356 -30.94 6.39 -13.25
C ILE A 356 -31.17 5.49 -14.46
N LYS A 357 -31.52 6.08 -15.61
CA LYS A 357 -31.53 5.34 -16.88
C LYS A 357 -30.11 4.86 -17.15
N ASN A 358 -29.93 3.53 -17.14
CA ASN A 358 -28.68 2.88 -17.46
C ASN A 358 -28.18 3.35 -18.82
N SER A 359 -27.14 4.17 -18.83
CA SER A 359 -26.28 4.40 -19.98
C SER A 359 -25.04 3.49 -19.79
N PHE A 360 -25.19 2.22 -20.13
CA PHE A 360 -24.05 1.36 -20.40
C PHE A 360 -23.59 1.51 -21.85
#